data_2cca8e73cfc4911b8c7212527e233e81
#
_entry.id   2cca8e73cfc4911b8c7212527e233e81
#
_cell.length_a   1.000
_cell.length_b   1.000
_cell.length_c   1.000
_cell.angle_alpha   90.00
_cell.angle_beta   90.00
_cell.angle_gamma   90.00
#
_symmetry.space_group_name_H-M   'P 1'
#
loop_
_entity.id
_entity.type
_entity.pdbx_description
1 polymer ?
#
loop_
_entity_poly.entity_id
_entity_poly.type
_entity_poly.pdbx_seq_one_letter_code
_entity_poly.pdbx_strand_id
1 'polypeptide(L)'
;MTQNVDRETVVSRLLAADDILILCHKNPDGDTIGSGTALCLALQQLGKNAAVLCSDPIPAMYDYMPITVFDGSFRPAFVVAVDVAGIQLFGERNNIQEYAEHVNLCIDHHGSNSGYAYETLVDAGAAAAAELLTTLIPEMGAKITPEIASCLYTGVVTDTGCFRFSNTTAETHKAAAALIEAGADVERLNERLFESRSHARVIAERMALESLEFYYDDRCALICLTWDQIQAAGVAGAELEDLTSLPRSIEGVEVGLTLRQQKDGSFKISVRTGHDTNACNIARRLGGGGHPRAAGCEISGNPDNAKHAILEEVKKELDRADAEKAQ
;
A
#
# COMPACT_ATOMS: atom_id res chain seq x y z
N MET A 1 -27.83 0.47 3.66
CA MET A 1 -27.07 1.73 3.94
C MET A 1 -26.07 1.37 5.00
N THR A 2 -24.80 1.70 4.76
CA THR A 2 -23.76 1.54 5.79
C THR A 2 -24.04 2.46 6.99
N GLN A 3 -23.67 2.03 8.18
CA GLN A 3 -23.74 2.83 9.39
C GLN A 3 -22.31 3.13 9.87
N ASN A 4 -21.97 4.41 9.98
CA ASN A 4 -20.74 4.79 10.66
C ASN A 4 -20.91 4.53 12.15
N VAL A 5 -19.95 3.82 12.74
CA VAL A 5 -19.95 3.44 14.14
C VAL A 5 -18.74 3.99 14.87
N ASP A 6 -18.87 4.13 16.18
CA ASP A 6 -17.77 4.51 17.05
C ASP A 6 -16.96 3.28 17.53
N ARG A 7 -15.87 3.56 18.21
CA ARG A 7 -14.94 2.53 18.73
C ARG A 7 -15.61 1.60 19.75
N GLU A 8 -16.48 2.13 20.61
CA GLU A 8 -17.20 1.35 21.62
C GLU A 8 -18.11 0.32 20.95
N THR A 9 -18.80 0.72 19.89
CA THR A 9 -19.61 -0.17 19.05
C THR A 9 -18.77 -1.27 18.39
N VAL A 10 -17.60 -0.91 17.79
CA VAL A 10 -16.67 -1.89 17.19
C VAL A 10 -16.24 -2.93 18.23
N VAL A 11 -15.79 -2.49 19.40
CA VAL A 11 -15.38 -3.37 20.51
C VAL A 11 -16.53 -4.29 20.92
N SER A 12 -17.73 -3.75 21.11
CA SER A 12 -18.93 -4.51 21.48
C SER A 12 -19.27 -5.59 20.43
N ARG A 13 -19.19 -5.25 19.12
CA ARG A 13 -19.46 -6.20 18.03
C ARG A 13 -18.44 -7.33 18.00
N LEU A 14 -17.15 -7.01 18.08
CA LEU A 14 -16.08 -8.00 18.08
C LEU A 14 -16.15 -8.93 19.29
N LEU A 15 -16.49 -8.39 20.47
CA LEU A 15 -16.67 -9.20 21.68
C LEU A 15 -17.90 -10.12 21.63
N ALA A 16 -18.97 -9.69 20.99
CA ALA A 16 -20.19 -10.49 20.84
C ALA A 16 -20.09 -11.56 19.73
N ALA A 17 -19.20 -11.38 18.76
CA ALA A 17 -19.02 -12.27 17.63
C ALA A 17 -18.16 -13.50 17.96
N ASP A 18 -18.34 -14.57 17.17
CA ASP A 18 -17.45 -15.73 17.09
C ASP A 18 -17.42 -16.23 15.63
N ASP A 19 -16.58 -17.23 15.33
CA ASP A 19 -16.35 -17.69 13.95
C ASP A 19 -16.09 -16.51 13.00
N ILE A 20 -15.06 -15.73 13.34
CA ILE A 20 -14.77 -14.44 12.72
C ILE A 20 -13.82 -14.61 11.54
N LEU A 21 -14.24 -14.18 10.35
CA LEU A 21 -13.39 -14.09 9.17
C LEU A 21 -12.90 -12.67 8.95
N ILE A 22 -11.59 -12.48 8.90
CA ILE A 22 -10.96 -11.18 8.69
C ILE A 22 -10.48 -11.10 7.25
N LEU A 23 -11.02 -10.16 6.48
CA LEU A 23 -10.69 -9.94 5.08
C LEU A 23 -9.63 -8.86 4.92
N CYS A 24 -8.58 -9.18 4.14
CA CYS A 24 -7.53 -8.27 3.70
C CYS A 24 -7.66 -7.96 2.21
N HIS A 25 -7.12 -6.83 1.75
CA HIS A 25 -7.20 -6.47 0.33
C HIS A 25 -6.25 -7.31 -0.56
N LYS A 26 -6.54 -7.36 -1.88
CA LYS A 26 -5.64 -7.93 -2.89
C LYS A 26 -4.32 -7.17 -2.95
N ASN A 27 -3.25 -7.85 -3.38
CA ASN A 27 -1.88 -7.32 -3.31
C ASN A 27 -1.56 -6.81 -1.90
N PRO A 28 -1.65 -7.69 -0.89
CA PRO A 28 -1.62 -7.29 0.50
C PRO A 28 -0.29 -6.64 0.87
N ASP A 29 -0.38 -5.51 1.54
CA ASP A 29 0.76 -4.79 2.11
C ASP A 29 0.91 -5.04 3.62
N GLY A 30 1.81 -4.27 4.25
CA GLY A 30 2.11 -4.45 5.67
C GLY A 30 0.98 -4.02 6.58
N ASP A 31 0.15 -3.03 6.18
CA ASP A 31 -0.95 -2.58 7.04
C ASP A 31 -2.11 -3.57 7.03
N THR A 32 -2.61 -3.97 5.86
CA THR A 32 -3.74 -4.91 5.81
C THR A 32 -3.40 -6.27 6.44
N ILE A 33 -2.20 -6.82 6.18
CA ILE A 33 -1.79 -8.13 6.75
C ILE A 33 -1.40 -8.01 8.22
N GLY A 34 -0.67 -6.97 8.59
CA GLY A 34 -0.30 -6.71 9.99
C GLY A 34 -1.52 -6.48 10.87
N SER A 35 -2.42 -5.63 10.43
CA SER A 35 -3.69 -5.33 11.11
C SER A 35 -4.61 -6.55 11.19
N GLY A 36 -4.79 -7.27 10.08
CA GLY A 36 -5.62 -8.48 10.04
C GLY A 36 -5.07 -9.57 10.95
N THR A 37 -3.76 -9.80 10.93
CA THR A 37 -3.10 -10.79 11.80
C THR A 37 -3.17 -10.39 13.27
N ALA A 38 -2.90 -9.14 13.60
CA ALA A 38 -2.97 -8.63 14.97
C ALA A 38 -4.38 -8.78 15.57
N LEU A 39 -5.41 -8.41 14.79
CA LEU A 39 -6.80 -8.58 15.21
C LEU A 39 -7.15 -10.06 15.40
N CYS A 40 -6.73 -10.93 14.47
CA CYS A 40 -6.93 -12.37 14.58
C CYS A 40 -6.33 -12.93 15.87
N LEU A 41 -5.08 -12.64 16.15
CA LEU A 41 -4.39 -13.08 17.37
C LEU A 41 -5.07 -12.55 18.64
N ALA A 42 -5.50 -11.30 18.64
CA ALA A 42 -6.20 -10.70 19.77
C ALA A 42 -7.56 -11.40 20.03
N LEU A 43 -8.32 -11.71 18.98
CA LEU A 43 -9.57 -12.44 19.09
C LEU A 43 -9.36 -13.88 19.56
N GLN A 44 -8.33 -14.56 19.07
CA GLN A 44 -7.96 -15.90 19.54
C GLN A 44 -7.52 -15.88 21.02
N GLN A 45 -6.80 -14.85 21.47
CA GLN A 45 -6.46 -14.66 22.89
C GLN A 45 -7.72 -14.54 23.78
N LEU A 46 -8.80 -13.99 23.25
CA LEU A 46 -10.11 -13.89 23.92
C LEU A 46 -10.96 -15.16 23.76
N GLY A 47 -10.39 -16.26 23.24
CA GLY A 47 -11.03 -17.54 23.09
C GLY A 47 -11.97 -17.65 21.89
N LYS A 48 -11.88 -16.74 20.93
CA LYS A 48 -12.72 -16.74 19.73
C LYS A 48 -12.06 -17.52 18.59
N ASN A 49 -12.86 -18.11 17.74
CA ASN A 49 -12.41 -18.70 16.49
C ASN A 49 -12.28 -17.58 15.43
N ALA A 50 -11.07 -17.35 14.94
CA ALA A 50 -10.78 -16.29 13.99
C ALA A 50 -9.69 -16.70 13.00
N ALA A 51 -9.82 -16.29 11.73
CA ALA A 51 -8.84 -16.52 10.69
C ALA A 51 -8.82 -15.36 9.68
N VAL A 52 -7.71 -15.23 8.95
CA VAL A 52 -7.47 -14.20 7.94
C VAL A 52 -7.66 -14.78 6.54
N LEU A 53 -8.31 -14.04 5.66
CA LEU A 53 -8.46 -14.38 4.24
C LEU A 53 -7.99 -13.22 3.36
N CYS A 54 -7.09 -13.54 2.42
CA CYS A 54 -6.67 -12.66 1.35
C CYS A 54 -6.80 -13.38 0.01
N SER A 55 -7.12 -12.64 -1.06
CA SER A 55 -7.22 -13.23 -2.39
C SER A 55 -5.84 -13.58 -2.96
N ASP A 56 -4.86 -12.73 -2.75
CA ASP A 56 -3.53 -12.92 -3.31
C ASP A 56 -2.55 -13.53 -2.29
N PRO A 57 -1.48 -14.16 -2.79
CA PRO A 57 -0.43 -14.68 -1.93
C PRO A 57 0.17 -13.58 -1.05
N ILE A 58 0.38 -13.91 0.21
CA ILE A 58 1.05 -13.01 1.15
C ILE A 58 2.53 -12.91 0.77
N PRO A 59 3.08 -11.70 0.59
CA PRO A 59 4.49 -11.51 0.27
C PRO A 59 5.43 -12.16 1.31
N ALA A 60 6.49 -12.81 0.84
CA ALA A 60 7.45 -13.53 1.69
C ALA A 60 8.13 -12.63 2.74
N MET A 61 8.16 -11.32 2.52
CA MET A 61 8.68 -10.37 3.50
C MET A 61 7.87 -10.34 4.80
N TYR A 62 6.62 -10.85 4.81
CA TYR A 62 5.74 -10.94 5.98
C TYR A 62 5.66 -12.36 6.58
N ASP A 63 6.49 -13.32 6.18
CA ASP A 63 6.44 -14.71 6.63
C ASP A 63 6.77 -14.91 8.12
N TYR A 64 7.29 -13.89 8.79
CA TYR A 64 7.51 -13.87 10.24
C TYR A 64 6.23 -13.70 11.06
N MET A 65 5.15 -13.24 10.44
CA MET A 65 3.86 -13.07 11.12
C MET A 65 3.18 -14.43 11.31
N PRO A 66 2.65 -14.73 12.49
CA PRO A 66 1.94 -15.98 12.76
C PRO A 66 0.49 -15.91 12.22
N ILE A 67 0.35 -15.86 10.91
CA ILE A 67 -0.93 -15.67 10.23
C ILE A 67 -1.74 -16.97 10.27
N THR A 68 -2.91 -16.93 10.88
CA THR A 68 -3.90 -18.01 10.80
C THR A 68 -4.71 -17.81 9.51
N VAL A 69 -4.28 -18.45 8.43
CA VAL A 69 -5.00 -18.37 7.14
C VAL A 69 -6.27 -19.20 7.19
N PHE A 70 -7.37 -18.63 6.71
CA PHE A 70 -8.65 -19.33 6.62
C PHE A 70 -8.56 -20.49 5.62
N ASP A 71 -8.84 -21.70 6.09
CA ASP A 71 -8.77 -22.95 5.34
C ASP A 71 -10.14 -23.63 5.14
N GLY A 72 -11.22 -22.92 5.52
CA GLY A 72 -12.58 -23.46 5.47
C GLY A 72 -12.94 -24.38 6.66
N SER A 73 -12.13 -24.40 7.71
CA SER A 73 -12.36 -25.23 8.92
C SER A 73 -13.61 -24.86 9.71
N PHE A 74 -14.14 -23.64 9.52
CA PHE A 74 -15.39 -23.17 10.11
C PHE A 74 -16.22 -22.39 9.10
N ARG A 75 -17.52 -22.23 9.39
CA ARG A 75 -18.41 -21.36 8.63
C ARG A 75 -18.40 -19.97 9.28
N PRO A 76 -17.89 -18.92 8.62
CA PRO A 76 -17.90 -17.59 9.20
C PRO A 76 -19.29 -17.10 9.59
N ALA A 77 -19.45 -16.70 10.84
CA ALA A 77 -20.66 -16.08 11.36
C ALA A 77 -20.56 -14.56 11.38
N PHE A 78 -19.32 -14.03 11.38
CA PHE A 78 -19.06 -12.59 11.36
C PHE A 78 -17.86 -12.29 10.46
N VAL A 79 -18.02 -11.35 9.53
CA VAL A 79 -16.99 -10.97 8.56
C VAL A 79 -16.53 -9.54 8.86
N VAL A 80 -15.22 -9.38 9.07
CA VAL A 80 -14.57 -8.10 9.32
C VAL A 80 -13.61 -7.78 8.19
N ALA A 81 -13.65 -6.58 7.66
CA ALA A 81 -12.63 -6.08 6.74
C ALA A 81 -11.71 -5.11 7.48
N VAL A 82 -10.40 -5.22 7.25
CA VAL A 82 -9.40 -4.33 7.85
C VAL A 82 -8.57 -3.71 6.76
N ASP A 83 -8.46 -2.38 6.75
CA ASP A 83 -7.67 -1.63 5.78
C ASP A 83 -8.14 -1.84 4.33
N VAL A 84 -9.45 -1.79 4.11
CA VAL A 84 -10.04 -1.98 2.78
C VAL A 84 -11.00 -0.85 2.46
N ALA A 85 -10.62 0.05 1.56
CA ALA A 85 -11.42 1.23 1.22
C ALA A 85 -12.64 0.94 0.32
N GLY A 86 -12.72 -0.23 -0.30
CA GLY A 86 -13.84 -0.57 -1.18
C GLY A 86 -13.84 -2.02 -1.64
N ILE A 87 -15.02 -2.52 -1.96
CA ILE A 87 -15.29 -3.93 -2.31
C ILE A 87 -14.41 -4.45 -3.47
N GLN A 88 -14.04 -3.59 -4.42
CA GLN A 88 -13.19 -3.94 -5.57
C GLN A 88 -11.76 -4.29 -5.19
N LEU A 89 -11.36 -3.98 -3.95
CA LEU A 89 -10.01 -4.25 -3.43
C LEU A 89 -9.86 -5.67 -2.86
N PHE A 90 -10.94 -6.43 -2.68
CA PHE A 90 -10.81 -7.80 -2.18
C PHE A 90 -10.18 -8.78 -3.18
N GLY A 91 -10.28 -8.52 -4.49
CA GLY A 91 -9.80 -9.44 -5.52
C GLY A 91 -10.80 -10.57 -5.81
N GLU A 92 -10.35 -11.62 -6.52
CA GLU A 92 -11.25 -12.65 -7.06
C GLU A 92 -10.87 -14.10 -6.68
N ARG A 93 -9.70 -14.30 -6.07
CA ARG A 93 -9.20 -15.63 -5.70
C ARG A 93 -9.68 -16.06 -4.32
N ASN A 94 -9.47 -17.34 -4.00
CA ASN A 94 -9.76 -17.94 -2.69
C ASN A 94 -11.22 -17.76 -2.24
N ASN A 95 -12.16 -17.66 -3.20
CA ASN A 95 -13.59 -17.47 -2.96
C ASN A 95 -13.93 -16.25 -2.08
N ILE A 96 -13.03 -15.27 -1.98
CA ILE A 96 -13.20 -14.10 -1.10
C ILE A 96 -14.47 -13.32 -1.40
N GLN A 97 -14.95 -13.35 -2.65
CA GLN A 97 -16.18 -12.66 -3.08
C GLN A 97 -17.43 -13.18 -2.37
N GLU A 98 -17.46 -14.46 -1.96
CA GLU A 98 -18.58 -15.00 -1.17
C GLU A 98 -18.78 -14.26 0.16
N TYR A 99 -17.70 -13.72 0.72
CA TYR A 99 -17.69 -13.00 1.98
C TYR A 99 -17.70 -11.49 1.80
N ALA A 100 -17.10 -10.99 0.73
CA ALA A 100 -16.95 -9.56 0.43
C ALA A 100 -18.29 -8.82 0.27
N GLU A 101 -19.33 -9.53 -0.21
CA GLU A 101 -20.68 -8.99 -0.34
C GLU A 101 -21.43 -8.86 1.01
N HIS A 102 -20.90 -9.46 2.07
CA HIS A 102 -21.56 -9.59 3.38
C HIS A 102 -20.67 -9.16 4.55
N VAL A 103 -19.81 -8.14 4.34
CA VAL A 103 -18.95 -7.60 5.40
C VAL A 103 -19.80 -6.96 6.48
N ASN A 104 -19.73 -7.50 7.70
CA ASN A 104 -20.45 -6.99 8.86
C ASN A 104 -19.83 -5.70 9.40
N LEU A 105 -18.49 -5.66 9.49
CA LEU A 105 -17.74 -4.55 10.05
C LEU A 105 -16.52 -4.23 9.18
N CYS A 106 -16.25 -2.95 8.95
CA CYS A 106 -15.02 -2.47 8.35
C CYS A 106 -14.29 -1.56 9.34
N ILE A 107 -12.98 -1.79 9.53
CA ILE A 107 -12.08 -0.93 10.29
C ILE A 107 -11.05 -0.39 9.30
N ASP A 108 -11.04 0.92 9.07
CA ASP A 108 -10.27 1.52 7.99
C ASP A 108 -9.79 2.93 8.35
N HIS A 109 -8.74 3.38 7.69
CA HIS A 109 -8.21 4.74 7.82
C HIS A 109 -8.32 5.55 6.51
N HIS A 110 -8.80 4.95 5.44
CA HIS A 110 -8.93 5.62 4.16
C HIS A 110 -10.13 6.58 4.12
N GLY A 111 -9.90 7.87 3.98
CA GLY A 111 -10.96 8.87 3.80
C GLY A 111 -11.80 8.67 2.51
N SER A 112 -11.34 7.81 1.59
CA SER A 112 -12.06 7.41 0.38
C SER A 112 -12.91 6.14 0.55
N ASN A 113 -13.05 5.62 1.76
CA ASN A 113 -13.85 4.42 2.01
C ASN A 113 -15.27 4.56 1.46
N SER A 114 -15.71 3.57 0.69
CA SER A 114 -16.98 3.62 -0.04
C SER A 114 -18.20 3.25 0.81
N GLY A 115 -18.04 2.86 2.07
CA GLY A 115 -19.11 2.45 2.96
C GLY A 115 -19.82 1.17 2.47
N TYR A 116 -19.06 0.15 2.12
CA TYR A 116 -19.60 -1.11 1.59
C TYR A 116 -20.00 -2.11 2.66
N ALA A 117 -19.47 -1.99 3.88
CA ALA A 117 -19.83 -2.84 5.02
C ALA A 117 -21.14 -2.40 5.69
N TYR A 118 -21.75 -3.28 6.47
CA TYR A 118 -22.93 -2.92 7.25
C TYR A 118 -22.61 -1.85 8.29
N GLU A 119 -21.53 -2.03 9.04
CA GLU A 119 -20.99 -1.07 10.01
C GLU A 119 -19.56 -0.70 9.62
N THR A 120 -19.18 0.56 9.74
CA THR A 120 -17.87 1.04 9.32
C THR A 120 -17.31 2.03 10.34
N LEU A 121 -16.10 1.77 10.84
CA LEU A 121 -15.26 2.72 11.55
C LEU A 121 -14.19 3.21 10.57
N VAL A 122 -14.22 4.50 10.24
CA VAL A 122 -13.16 5.16 9.44
C VAL A 122 -12.59 6.31 10.25
N ASP A 123 -11.27 6.31 10.41
CA ASP A 123 -10.54 7.46 10.94
C ASP A 123 -9.46 7.90 9.94
N ALA A 124 -9.81 8.85 9.09
CA ALA A 124 -8.90 9.41 8.08
C ALA A 124 -7.73 10.24 8.67
N GLY A 125 -7.72 10.46 9.97
CA GLY A 125 -6.61 11.09 10.69
C GLY A 125 -5.54 10.11 11.15
N ALA A 126 -5.85 8.82 11.19
CA ALA A 126 -4.89 7.77 11.51
C ALA A 126 -3.97 7.50 10.31
N ALA A 127 -2.70 7.21 10.57
CA ALA A 127 -1.73 6.94 9.53
C ALA A 127 -1.87 5.53 8.92
N ALA A 128 -2.51 4.60 9.63
CA ALA A 128 -2.65 3.19 9.30
C ALA A 128 -3.85 2.58 10.05
N ALA A 129 -4.45 1.51 9.54
CA ALA A 129 -5.44 0.74 10.30
C ALA A 129 -4.81 0.08 11.54
N ALA A 130 -3.53 -0.27 11.47
CA ALA A 130 -2.74 -0.73 12.61
C ALA A 130 -2.67 0.28 13.76
N GLU A 131 -2.63 1.59 13.46
CA GLU A 131 -2.68 2.64 14.49
C GLU A 131 -3.99 2.57 15.28
N LEU A 132 -5.12 2.38 14.61
CA LEU A 132 -6.43 2.22 15.24
C LEU A 132 -6.47 0.97 16.14
N LEU A 133 -5.96 -0.15 15.64
CA LEU A 133 -5.96 -1.41 16.37
C LEU A 133 -5.03 -1.40 17.58
N THR A 134 -4.00 -0.56 17.61
CA THR A 134 -3.12 -0.40 18.79
C THR A 134 -3.90 0.02 20.04
N THR A 135 -5.01 0.70 19.85
CA THR A 135 -5.89 1.11 20.96
C THR A 135 -7.14 0.23 21.09
N LEU A 136 -7.73 -0.22 19.98
CA LEU A 136 -8.92 -1.08 19.99
C LEU A 136 -8.67 -2.45 20.65
N ILE A 137 -7.50 -3.05 20.44
CA ILE A 137 -7.16 -4.37 21.01
C ILE A 137 -7.15 -4.33 22.56
N PRO A 138 -6.49 -3.38 23.24
CA PRO A 138 -6.61 -3.25 24.69
C PRO A 138 -8.03 -2.93 25.16
N GLU A 139 -8.82 -2.13 24.43
CA GLU A 139 -10.22 -1.84 24.75
C GLU A 139 -11.11 -3.09 24.72
N MET A 140 -10.77 -4.10 23.89
CA MET A 140 -11.42 -5.42 23.92
C MET A 140 -11.01 -6.28 25.12
N GLY A 141 -10.01 -5.87 25.90
CA GLY A 141 -9.45 -6.64 26.99
C GLY A 141 -8.36 -7.64 26.61
N ALA A 142 -7.92 -7.64 25.35
CA ALA A 142 -6.78 -8.43 24.90
C ALA A 142 -5.46 -7.69 25.18
N LYS A 143 -4.38 -8.47 25.37
CA LYS A 143 -3.03 -7.89 25.58
C LYS A 143 -2.31 -7.81 24.24
N ILE A 144 -1.61 -6.71 24.00
CA ILE A 144 -0.67 -6.60 22.91
C ILE A 144 0.57 -7.41 23.27
N THR A 145 0.67 -8.65 22.76
CA THR A 145 1.86 -9.50 22.89
C THR A 145 2.96 -9.02 21.93
N PRO A 146 4.23 -9.45 22.09
CA PRO A 146 5.29 -9.11 21.12
C PRO A 146 4.96 -9.46 19.67
N GLU A 147 4.22 -10.55 19.45
CA GLU A 147 3.77 -10.95 18.10
C GLU A 147 2.72 -9.96 17.56
N ILE A 148 1.71 -9.61 18.35
CA ILE A 148 0.69 -8.61 17.99
C ILE A 148 1.37 -7.25 17.77
N ALA A 149 2.29 -6.86 18.64
CA ALA A 149 3.04 -5.62 18.54
C ALA A 149 3.85 -5.56 17.24
N SER A 150 4.52 -6.65 16.86
CA SER A 150 5.30 -6.73 15.62
C SER A 150 4.42 -6.63 14.38
N CYS A 151 3.23 -7.25 14.39
CA CYS A 151 2.26 -7.15 13.31
C CYS A 151 1.75 -5.70 13.14
N LEU A 152 1.32 -5.05 14.24
CA LEU A 152 0.84 -3.66 14.21
C LEU A 152 1.96 -2.68 13.85
N TYR A 153 3.16 -2.87 14.40
CA TYR A 153 4.31 -2.02 14.06
C TYR A 153 4.61 -2.09 12.56
N THR A 154 4.51 -3.28 11.96
CA THR A 154 4.67 -3.44 10.50
C THR A 154 3.66 -2.58 9.74
N GLY A 155 2.37 -2.62 10.10
CA GLY A 155 1.35 -1.79 9.47
C GLY A 155 1.69 -0.31 9.57
N VAL A 156 1.99 0.18 10.77
CA VAL A 156 2.33 1.59 11.00
C VAL A 156 3.54 2.03 10.18
N VAL A 157 4.63 1.26 10.16
CA VAL A 157 5.86 1.68 9.47
C VAL A 157 5.78 1.55 7.97
N THR A 158 5.04 0.58 7.43
CA THR A 158 4.88 0.46 5.97
C THR A 158 4.03 1.58 5.43
N ASP A 159 2.91 1.91 6.07
CA ASP A 159 1.98 2.94 5.61
C ASP A 159 2.51 4.37 5.78
N THR A 160 3.43 4.57 6.72
CA THR A 160 4.13 5.84 6.91
C THR A 160 5.46 5.93 6.14
N GLY A 161 5.84 4.87 5.40
CA GLY A 161 7.15 4.78 4.76
C GLY A 161 8.30 4.95 5.75
N CYS A 162 8.21 4.29 6.90
CA CYS A 162 9.10 4.46 8.05
C CYS A 162 9.09 5.92 8.56
N PHE A 163 7.90 6.44 8.85
CA PHE A 163 7.65 7.78 9.40
C PHE A 163 8.10 8.96 8.52
N ARG A 164 8.24 8.73 7.21
CA ARG A 164 8.67 9.77 6.25
C ARG A 164 7.52 10.46 5.52
N PHE A 165 6.34 9.83 5.49
CA PHE A 165 5.21 10.34 4.75
C PHE A 165 4.41 11.36 5.57
N SER A 166 3.63 12.18 4.87
CA SER A 166 2.86 13.29 5.46
C SER A 166 1.68 12.86 6.34
N ASN A 167 1.29 11.58 6.30
CA ASN A 167 0.29 11.00 7.19
C ASN A 167 0.85 10.71 8.59
N THR A 168 2.16 10.76 8.79
CA THR A 168 2.80 10.58 10.10
C THR A 168 2.43 11.72 11.05
N THR A 169 1.82 11.39 12.19
CA THR A 169 1.37 12.33 13.22
C THR A 169 2.04 12.05 14.56
N ALA A 170 1.79 12.90 15.56
CA ALA A 170 2.22 12.65 16.94
C ALA A 170 1.56 11.39 17.51
N GLU A 171 0.30 11.10 17.15
CA GLU A 171 -0.41 9.89 17.59
C GLU A 171 0.21 8.63 16.96
N THR A 172 0.62 8.70 15.69
CA THR A 172 1.38 7.62 15.04
C THR A 172 2.67 7.26 15.78
N HIS A 173 3.42 8.27 16.22
CA HIS A 173 4.63 8.03 17.04
C HIS A 173 4.32 7.48 18.44
N LYS A 174 3.21 7.88 19.05
CA LYS A 174 2.77 7.31 20.34
C LYS A 174 2.36 5.84 20.18
N ALA A 175 1.62 5.52 19.12
CA ALA A 175 1.28 4.14 18.77
C ALA A 175 2.55 3.29 18.58
N ALA A 176 3.50 3.77 17.78
CA ALA A 176 4.78 3.09 17.58
C ALA A 176 5.56 2.90 18.91
N ALA A 177 5.62 3.91 19.77
CA ALA A 177 6.27 3.80 21.08
C ALA A 177 5.61 2.72 21.96
N ALA A 178 4.27 2.68 22.02
CA ALA A 178 3.54 1.66 22.76
C ALA A 178 3.81 0.24 22.22
N LEU A 179 3.92 0.09 20.90
CA LEU A 179 4.24 -1.20 20.25
C LEU A 179 5.67 -1.65 20.57
N ILE A 180 6.62 -0.71 20.64
CA ILE A 180 8.02 -0.99 21.05
C ILE A 180 8.03 -1.43 22.53
N GLU A 181 7.32 -0.74 23.39
CA GLU A 181 7.19 -1.10 24.80
C GLU A 181 6.52 -2.47 25.00
N ALA A 182 5.60 -2.85 24.10
CA ALA A 182 4.96 -4.16 24.07
C ALA A 182 5.86 -5.27 23.48
N GLY A 183 7.06 -4.93 22.99
CA GLY A 183 8.08 -5.88 22.57
C GLY A 183 8.19 -6.13 21.07
N ALA A 184 7.74 -5.18 20.21
CA ALA A 184 8.05 -5.25 18.79
C ALA A 184 9.57 -5.20 18.54
N ASP A 185 10.09 -6.13 17.76
CA ASP A 185 11.52 -6.20 17.40
C ASP A 185 11.82 -5.24 16.25
N VAL A 186 11.91 -3.95 16.58
CA VAL A 186 12.01 -2.85 15.62
C VAL A 186 13.24 -2.99 14.71
N GLU A 187 14.38 -3.37 15.26
CA GLU A 187 15.62 -3.53 14.49
C GLU A 187 15.42 -4.55 13.38
N ARG A 188 14.97 -5.75 13.74
CA ARG A 188 14.74 -6.85 12.79
C ARG A 188 13.62 -6.54 11.79
N LEU A 189 12.56 -5.87 12.24
CA LEU A 189 11.45 -5.48 11.36
C LEU A 189 11.90 -4.44 10.34
N ASN A 190 12.62 -3.39 10.75
CA ASN A 190 13.10 -2.35 9.84
C ASN A 190 14.15 -2.88 8.86
N GLU A 191 15.09 -3.72 9.33
CA GLU A 191 16.04 -4.41 8.45
C GLU A 191 15.29 -5.17 7.35
N ARG A 192 14.29 -5.97 7.74
CA ARG A 192 13.56 -6.81 6.80
C ARG A 192 12.69 -6.01 5.82
N LEU A 193 12.00 -4.98 6.30
CA LEU A 193 11.03 -4.23 5.52
C LEU A 193 11.68 -3.17 4.61
N PHE A 194 12.81 -2.59 5.03
CA PHE A 194 13.36 -1.40 4.36
C PHE A 194 14.84 -1.52 3.95
N GLU A 195 15.62 -2.37 4.61
CA GLU A 195 17.06 -2.47 4.36
C GLU A 195 17.43 -3.71 3.56
N SER A 196 16.66 -4.82 3.69
CA SER A 196 16.87 -6.04 2.92
C SER A 196 16.43 -5.87 1.48
N ARG A 197 17.35 -6.12 0.55
CA ARG A 197 17.08 -6.09 -0.88
C ARG A 197 17.41 -7.42 -1.52
N SER A 198 16.52 -7.93 -2.36
CA SER A 198 16.82 -9.10 -3.16
C SER A 198 17.97 -8.80 -4.14
N HIS A 199 18.71 -9.83 -4.53
CA HIS A 199 19.72 -9.68 -5.57
C HIS A 199 19.11 -9.16 -6.89
N ALA A 200 17.90 -9.63 -7.23
CA ALA A 200 17.14 -9.14 -8.39
C ALA A 200 16.82 -7.66 -8.27
N ARG A 201 16.46 -7.18 -7.08
CA ARG A 201 16.22 -5.74 -6.82
C ARG A 201 17.49 -4.90 -7.06
N VAL A 202 18.65 -5.34 -6.58
CA VAL A 202 19.91 -4.62 -6.81
C VAL A 202 20.26 -4.56 -8.29
N ILE A 203 20.01 -5.64 -9.05
CA ILE A 203 20.19 -5.64 -10.51
C ILE A 203 19.22 -4.66 -11.17
N ALA A 204 17.94 -4.64 -10.76
CA ALA A 204 16.95 -3.72 -11.30
C ALA A 204 17.31 -2.25 -11.05
N GLU A 205 17.77 -1.90 -9.85
CA GLU A 205 18.27 -0.56 -9.51
C GLU A 205 19.47 -0.14 -10.35
N ARG A 206 20.43 -1.05 -10.54
CA ARG A 206 21.57 -0.78 -11.43
C ARG A 206 21.11 -0.47 -12.85
N MET A 207 20.24 -1.29 -13.43
CA MET A 207 19.68 -1.08 -14.76
C MET A 207 18.95 0.26 -14.87
N ALA A 208 18.18 0.60 -13.85
CA ALA A 208 17.46 1.87 -13.78
C ALA A 208 18.43 3.05 -13.79
N LEU A 209 19.48 3.02 -12.98
CA LEU A 209 20.50 4.07 -12.92
C LEU A 209 21.32 4.17 -14.21
N GLU A 210 21.64 3.05 -14.86
CA GLU A 210 22.33 3.02 -16.15
C GLU A 210 21.48 3.62 -17.29
N SER A 211 20.13 3.56 -17.18
CA SER A 211 19.20 4.12 -18.17
C SER A 211 18.69 5.53 -17.84
N LEU A 212 19.20 6.14 -16.77
CA LEU A 212 18.74 7.43 -16.29
C LEU A 212 19.11 8.56 -17.24
N GLU A 213 18.12 9.33 -17.63
CA GLU A 213 18.27 10.51 -18.48
C GLU A 213 17.61 11.73 -17.82
N PHE A 214 18.18 12.93 -18.05
CA PHE A 214 17.67 14.19 -17.51
C PHE A 214 17.19 15.12 -18.62
N TYR A 215 16.13 15.88 -18.33
CA TYR A 215 15.47 16.80 -19.26
C TYR A 215 15.02 18.07 -18.56
N TYR A 216 14.89 19.17 -19.31
CA TYR A 216 14.33 20.44 -18.83
C TYR A 216 15.12 21.02 -17.65
N ASP A 217 16.43 21.21 -17.85
CA ASP A 217 17.35 21.71 -16.82
C ASP A 217 17.32 20.85 -15.55
N ASP A 218 17.35 19.52 -15.72
CA ASP A 218 17.34 18.48 -14.69
C ASP A 218 16.04 18.42 -13.83
N ARG A 219 15.01 19.16 -14.23
CA ARG A 219 13.70 19.14 -13.54
C ARG A 219 12.90 17.87 -13.80
N CYS A 220 13.24 17.12 -14.85
CA CYS A 220 12.63 15.82 -15.16
C CYS A 220 13.73 14.76 -15.27
N ALA A 221 13.57 13.66 -14.57
CA ALA A 221 14.40 12.47 -14.68
C ALA A 221 13.59 11.29 -15.21
N LEU A 222 14.15 10.53 -16.16
CA LEU A 222 13.51 9.44 -16.86
C LEU A 222 14.34 8.17 -16.81
N ILE A 223 13.72 7.07 -16.45
CA ILE A 223 14.25 5.70 -16.56
C ILE A 223 13.47 4.99 -17.66
N CYS A 224 14.17 4.32 -18.58
CA CYS A 224 13.54 3.52 -19.63
C CYS A 224 14.15 2.12 -19.67
N LEU A 225 13.34 1.10 -19.40
CA LEU A 225 13.73 -0.30 -19.40
C LEU A 225 12.99 -1.05 -20.53
N THR A 226 13.75 -1.63 -21.46
CA THR A 226 13.17 -2.44 -22.54
C THR A 226 12.87 -3.85 -22.06
N TRP A 227 11.97 -4.53 -22.76
CA TRP A 227 11.62 -5.92 -22.46
C TRP A 227 12.83 -6.85 -22.52
N ASP A 228 13.70 -6.69 -23.53
CA ASP A 228 14.89 -7.51 -23.66
C ASP A 228 15.88 -7.33 -22.51
N GLN A 229 16.08 -6.08 -22.04
CA GLN A 229 16.90 -5.80 -20.85
C GLN A 229 16.34 -6.47 -19.60
N ILE A 230 15.02 -6.36 -19.38
CA ILE A 230 14.32 -6.97 -18.23
C ILE A 230 14.48 -8.50 -18.27
N GLN A 231 14.25 -9.12 -19.44
CA GLN A 231 14.36 -10.58 -19.58
C GLN A 231 15.81 -11.07 -19.42
N ALA A 232 16.78 -10.37 -20.00
CA ALA A 232 18.20 -10.72 -19.88
C ALA A 232 18.70 -10.64 -18.43
N ALA A 233 18.15 -9.74 -17.64
CA ALA A 233 18.48 -9.58 -16.24
C ALA A 233 17.76 -10.56 -15.29
N GLY A 234 16.71 -11.23 -15.78
CA GLY A 234 15.91 -12.14 -14.96
C GLY A 234 15.15 -11.45 -13.82
N VAL A 235 14.80 -10.17 -14.02
CA VAL A 235 14.10 -9.36 -13.01
C VAL A 235 12.60 -9.51 -13.17
N ALA A 236 11.88 -9.77 -12.07
CA ALA A 236 10.43 -9.89 -12.07
C ALA A 236 9.73 -8.52 -11.96
N GLY A 237 8.40 -8.52 -12.20
CA GLY A 237 7.61 -7.28 -12.19
C GLY A 237 7.60 -6.55 -10.85
N ALA A 238 7.65 -7.27 -9.73
CA ALA A 238 7.62 -6.69 -8.38
C ALA A 238 8.84 -5.79 -8.11
N GLU A 239 10.06 -6.25 -8.47
CA GLU A 239 11.28 -5.46 -8.30
C GLU A 239 11.29 -4.19 -9.16
N LEU A 240 10.55 -4.18 -10.27
CA LEU A 240 10.44 -3.03 -11.16
C LEU A 240 9.39 -2.01 -10.69
N GLU A 241 8.34 -2.43 -10.00
CA GLU A 241 7.32 -1.50 -9.46
C GLU A 241 7.92 -0.53 -8.44
N ASP A 242 8.80 -1.02 -7.59
CA ASP A 242 9.48 -0.19 -6.57
C ASP A 242 10.41 0.88 -7.16
N LEU A 243 10.87 0.70 -8.41
CA LEU A 243 11.76 1.68 -9.07
C LEU A 243 11.02 2.97 -9.47
N THR A 244 9.69 2.98 -9.44
CA THR A 244 8.89 4.11 -9.94
C THR A 244 9.14 5.42 -9.20
N SER A 245 9.62 5.36 -7.96
CA SER A 245 9.95 6.54 -7.16
C SER A 245 11.40 7.01 -7.29
N LEU A 246 12.29 6.18 -7.87
CA LEU A 246 13.72 6.47 -7.94
C LEU A 246 14.04 7.77 -8.71
N PRO A 247 13.52 8.04 -9.91
CA PRO A 247 13.83 9.28 -10.62
C PRO A 247 13.42 10.53 -9.84
N ARG A 248 12.25 10.46 -9.14
CA ARG A 248 11.72 11.58 -8.36
C ARG A 248 12.51 11.85 -7.07
N SER A 249 13.26 10.87 -6.56
CA SER A 249 14.05 11.03 -5.34
C SER A 249 15.34 11.85 -5.53
N ILE A 250 15.66 12.18 -6.77
CA ILE A 250 16.87 12.97 -7.11
C ILE A 250 16.59 14.44 -6.79
N GLU A 251 17.56 15.10 -6.16
CA GLU A 251 17.47 16.51 -5.80
C GLU A 251 17.25 17.39 -7.05
N GLY A 252 16.32 18.34 -6.96
CA GLY A 252 15.96 19.24 -8.08
C GLY A 252 14.94 18.66 -9.07
N VAL A 253 14.73 17.35 -9.07
CA VAL A 253 13.76 16.73 -9.98
C VAL A 253 12.32 16.99 -9.48
N GLU A 254 11.52 17.61 -10.32
CA GLU A 254 10.09 17.85 -10.08
C GLU A 254 9.20 16.74 -10.62
N VAL A 255 9.60 16.12 -11.74
CA VAL A 255 8.87 15.02 -12.39
C VAL A 255 9.79 13.82 -12.60
N GLY A 256 9.46 12.69 -12.00
CA GLY A 256 10.12 11.40 -12.22
C GLY A 256 9.29 10.50 -13.12
N LEU A 257 9.90 9.94 -14.14
CA LEU A 257 9.29 9.04 -15.11
C LEU A 257 9.96 7.66 -15.09
N THR A 258 9.16 6.62 -15.09
CA THR A 258 9.65 5.25 -15.30
C THR A 258 8.86 4.61 -16.43
N LEU A 259 9.55 4.34 -17.54
CA LEU A 259 9.02 3.67 -18.72
C LEU A 259 9.47 2.22 -18.69
N ARG A 260 8.52 1.29 -18.65
CA ARG A 260 8.78 -0.15 -18.66
C ARG A 260 8.08 -0.79 -19.84
N GLN A 261 8.88 -1.35 -20.75
CA GLN A 261 8.32 -2.08 -21.88
C GLN A 261 7.67 -3.39 -21.42
N GLN A 262 6.49 -3.66 -21.92
CA GLN A 262 5.74 -4.88 -21.70
C GLN A 262 6.03 -5.89 -22.83
N LYS A 263 5.60 -7.14 -22.63
CA LYS A 263 5.80 -8.23 -23.59
C LYS A 263 5.17 -7.97 -24.97
N ASP A 264 4.08 -7.22 -25.02
CA ASP A 264 3.38 -6.84 -26.26
C ASP A 264 4.03 -5.64 -26.98
N GLY A 265 5.12 -5.09 -26.44
CA GLY A 265 5.85 -3.96 -26.97
C GLY A 265 5.34 -2.59 -26.50
N SER A 266 4.22 -2.52 -25.77
CA SER A 266 3.75 -1.27 -25.16
C SER A 266 4.65 -0.85 -23.99
N PHE A 267 4.57 0.41 -23.59
CA PHE A 267 5.27 0.95 -22.41
C PHE A 267 4.26 1.32 -21.33
N LYS A 268 4.33 0.64 -20.19
CA LYS A 268 3.72 1.11 -18.95
C LYS A 268 4.56 2.25 -18.40
N ILE A 269 3.95 3.42 -18.28
CA ILE A 269 4.61 4.64 -17.80
C ILE A 269 4.08 4.98 -16.42
N SER A 270 5.00 5.13 -15.48
CA SER A 270 4.71 5.64 -14.14
C SER A 270 5.23 7.06 -14.02
N VAL A 271 4.39 7.96 -13.54
CA VAL A 271 4.69 9.38 -13.32
C VAL A 271 4.63 9.65 -11.82
N ARG A 272 5.68 10.26 -11.28
CA ARG A 272 5.77 10.73 -9.90
C ARG A 272 6.13 12.20 -9.89
N THR A 273 5.45 13.01 -9.09
CA THR A 273 5.66 14.47 -9.08
C THR A 273 5.88 15.06 -7.69
N GLY A 274 6.54 16.21 -7.67
CA GLY A 274 6.69 17.07 -6.50
C GLY A 274 5.42 17.91 -6.21
N HIS A 275 5.53 18.86 -5.30
CA HIS A 275 4.37 19.63 -4.81
C HIS A 275 3.73 20.54 -5.87
N ASP A 276 4.50 21.09 -6.78
CA ASP A 276 4.06 22.11 -7.73
C ASP A 276 3.52 21.52 -9.04
N THR A 277 3.83 20.26 -9.33
CA THR A 277 3.44 19.56 -10.56
C THR A 277 2.42 18.46 -10.28
N ASN A 278 1.62 18.09 -11.28
CA ASN A 278 0.50 17.15 -11.14
C ASN A 278 0.64 15.97 -12.11
N ALA A 279 0.98 14.81 -11.58
CA ALA A 279 1.15 13.56 -12.33
C ALA A 279 -0.14 13.16 -13.09
N CYS A 280 -1.30 13.36 -12.48
CA CYS A 280 -2.59 13.01 -13.09
C CYS A 280 -2.86 13.85 -14.34
N ASN A 281 -2.48 15.14 -14.37
CA ASN A 281 -2.61 15.97 -15.56
C ASN A 281 -1.77 15.44 -16.73
N ILE A 282 -0.52 15.03 -16.44
CA ILE A 282 0.37 14.44 -17.44
C ILE A 282 -0.24 13.15 -18.00
N ALA A 283 -0.60 12.22 -17.13
CA ALA A 283 -1.10 10.91 -17.53
C ALA A 283 -2.44 10.99 -18.30
N ARG A 284 -3.38 11.84 -17.87
CA ARG A 284 -4.70 11.99 -18.52
C ARG A 284 -4.63 12.44 -19.98
N ARG A 285 -3.68 13.28 -20.34
CA ARG A 285 -3.49 13.74 -21.73
C ARG A 285 -3.05 12.60 -22.67
N LEU A 286 -2.58 11.50 -22.08
CA LEU A 286 -2.18 10.27 -22.79
C LEU A 286 -3.12 9.09 -22.53
N GLY A 287 -4.37 9.38 -22.11
CA GLY A 287 -5.39 8.34 -21.88
C GLY A 287 -5.25 7.57 -20.56
N GLY A 288 -4.34 7.98 -19.69
CA GLY A 288 -4.12 7.39 -18.37
C GLY A 288 -4.85 8.12 -17.24
N GLY A 289 -4.38 7.94 -16.01
CA GLY A 289 -4.97 8.57 -14.82
C GLY A 289 -4.20 8.26 -13.54
N GLY A 290 -4.74 8.72 -12.41
CA GLY A 290 -4.18 8.53 -11.08
C GLY A 290 -4.39 9.73 -10.17
N HIS A 291 -3.52 9.85 -9.18
CA HIS A 291 -3.54 10.93 -8.19
C HIS A 291 -2.57 12.07 -8.56
N PRO A 292 -2.70 13.24 -7.94
CA PRO A 292 -1.81 14.38 -8.23
C PRO A 292 -0.32 14.09 -8.09
N ARG A 293 0.08 13.16 -7.21
CA ARG A 293 1.50 12.81 -6.98
C ARG A 293 1.95 11.52 -7.65
N ALA A 294 1.02 10.67 -8.06
CA ALA A 294 1.28 9.37 -8.64
C ALA A 294 0.23 9.00 -9.67
N ALA A 295 0.64 8.88 -10.92
CA ALA A 295 -0.25 8.53 -12.01
C ALA A 295 0.46 7.60 -13.00
N GLY A 296 -0.29 7.03 -13.93
CA GLY A 296 0.27 6.18 -14.98
C GLY A 296 -0.54 6.23 -16.26
N CYS A 297 0.12 5.88 -17.34
CA CYS A 297 -0.49 5.70 -18.66
C CYS A 297 0.23 4.57 -19.41
N GLU A 298 -0.31 4.20 -20.54
CA GLU A 298 0.29 3.21 -21.43
C GLU A 298 0.45 3.81 -22.84
N ILE A 299 1.63 3.62 -23.43
CA ILE A 299 1.92 4.13 -24.76
C ILE A 299 2.45 2.96 -25.63
N SER A 300 1.85 2.76 -26.79
CA SER A 300 2.32 1.80 -27.79
C SER A 300 3.41 2.44 -28.66
N GLY A 301 4.38 1.63 -29.12
CA GLY A 301 5.41 2.06 -30.05
C GLY A 301 6.83 1.71 -29.59
N ASN A 302 7.82 2.33 -30.22
CA ASN A 302 9.21 2.16 -29.82
C ASN A 302 9.59 3.07 -28.64
N PRO A 303 10.75 2.84 -27.98
CA PRO A 303 11.20 3.63 -26.83
C PRO A 303 11.23 5.15 -27.10
N ASP A 304 11.73 5.56 -28.27
CA ASP A 304 11.89 6.98 -28.58
C ASP A 304 10.54 7.68 -28.75
N ASN A 305 9.57 7.03 -29.35
CA ASN A 305 8.21 7.56 -29.49
C ASN A 305 7.52 7.68 -28.12
N ALA A 306 7.68 6.67 -27.26
CA ALA A 306 7.11 6.69 -25.91
C ALA A 306 7.75 7.81 -25.06
N LYS A 307 9.07 7.96 -25.10
CA LYS A 307 9.80 9.04 -24.44
C LYS A 307 9.33 10.42 -24.96
N HIS A 308 9.29 10.61 -26.26
CA HIS A 308 8.90 11.88 -26.86
C HIS A 308 7.49 12.29 -26.43
N ALA A 309 6.52 11.38 -26.55
CA ALA A 309 5.13 11.66 -26.20
C ALA A 309 4.95 12.05 -24.71
N ILE A 310 5.59 11.33 -23.78
CA ILE A 310 5.46 11.67 -22.34
C ILE A 310 6.20 12.96 -21.99
N LEU A 311 7.36 13.20 -22.58
CA LEU A 311 8.15 14.42 -22.32
C LEU A 311 7.44 15.68 -22.79
N GLU A 312 6.73 15.66 -23.91
CA GLU A 312 5.90 16.79 -24.35
C GLU A 312 4.83 17.17 -23.28
N GLU A 313 4.20 16.17 -22.67
CA GLU A 313 3.19 16.42 -21.65
C GLU A 313 3.79 16.89 -20.31
N VAL A 314 4.99 16.39 -19.99
CA VAL A 314 5.78 16.91 -18.86
C VAL A 314 6.12 18.37 -19.04
N LYS A 315 6.59 18.77 -20.25
CA LYS A 315 6.90 20.17 -20.53
C LYS A 315 5.71 21.08 -20.30
N LYS A 316 4.53 20.70 -20.81
CA LYS A 316 3.29 21.47 -20.60
C LYS A 316 2.94 21.63 -19.12
N GLU A 317 3.18 20.60 -18.32
CA GLU A 317 2.90 20.63 -16.88
C GLU A 317 3.92 21.50 -16.12
N LEU A 318 5.19 21.47 -16.48
CA LEU A 318 6.22 22.35 -15.93
C LEU A 318 5.94 23.81 -16.27
N ASP A 319 5.62 24.11 -17.54
CA ASP A 319 5.26 25.45 -17.99
C ASP A 319 4.02 26.00 -17.25
N ARG A 320 3.03 25.14 -16.95
CA ARG A 320 1.86 25.49 -16.13
C ARG A 320 2.26 25.84 -14.70
N ALA A 321 3.08 24.98 -14.07
CA ALA A 321 3.55 25.19 -12.70
C ALA A 321 4.35 26.49 -12.56
N ASP A 322 5.20 26.81 -13.53
CA ASP A 322 5.96 28.05 -13.56
C ASP A 322 5.07 29.29 -13.71
N ALA A 323 4.03 29.20 -14.55
CA ALA A 323 3.07 30.27 -14.72
C ALA A 323 2.25 30.55 -13.44
N GLU A 324 1.92 29.52 -12.66
CA GLU A 324 1.21 29.68 -11.39
C GLU A 324 2.11 30.26 -10.28
N LYS A 325 3.40 29.95 -10.27
CA LYS A 325 4.38 30.55 -9.33
C LYS A 325 4.66 32.03 -9.61
N ALA A 326 4.44 32.47 -10.86
CA ALA A 326 4.69 33.83 -11.27
C ALA A 326 3.51 34.81 -10.99
N GLN A 327 2.35 34.30 -10.57
CA GLN A 327 1.17 35.04 -10.15
C GLN A 327 1.14 35.27 -8.64
#